data_55732a37ed448f91ab6361a21691b114
#
_entry.id   55732a37ed448f91ab6361a21691b114
#
_cell.length_a   1.000
_cell.length_b   1.000
_cell.length_c   1.000
_cell.angle_alpha   90.00
_cell.angle_beta   90.00
_cell.angle_gamma   90.00
#
_symmetry.space_group_name_H-M   'P 1'
#
loop_
_entity.id
_entity.type
_entity.pdbx_description
1 polymer ?
#
loop_
_entity_poly.entity_id
_entity_poly.type
_entity_poly.pdbx_seq_one_letter_code
_entity_poly.pdbx_strand_id
1 'polypeptide(L)'
;YAWLSFWLFTTQQVWLDMVGPLSTLAIGYLGITVYNYIQEEKNKNFLKESFGTYVSPELIDQMYDSGEEPSLGGGEGYHTAFFTDIQSFSAFSEKLTASELVALLNQYLTDMTDVLLENNGTLDKYIGDAIVAFYGAPIEVDDHEMWACRTAIKMQDNLEILRQGWLAEGDRWPEIVHNMQNRIGISSGQMVTGNMGSEARMNYTMMGDNVNTAARLESSAKQYGIYIQIADSTYQPVKDKVVVRDLDNVRVMGKNEPVKVWELISEVGQEPEQYKKILPAYHEALDLYKNQEWAKAIEAFKASDALEDMFGGRKTNPSRIYIPRCEHYLDNSPGDDWDGVWTLTSK
;
A
#
# COMPACT_ATOMS: atom_id res chain seq x y z
N TYR A 1 -59.13 -0.29 -20.98
CA TYR A 1 -59.33 -0.75 -22.34
C TYR A 1 -59.85 -2.20 -22.37
N ALA A 2 -59.18 -3.17 -21.73
CA ALA A 2 -59.60 -4.57 -21.69
C ALA A 2 -61.01 -4.78 -21.13
N TRP A 3 -61.33 -4.12 -20.02
CA TRP A 3 -62.67 -4.18 -19.42
C TRP A 3 -63.76 -3.59 -20.37
N LEU A 4 -63.47 -2.47 -21.02
CA LEU A 4 -64.36 -1.82 -21.99
C LEU A 4 -64.56 -2.74 -23.23
N SER A 5 -63.52 -3.35 -23.73
CA SER A 5 -63.59 -4.29 -24.87
C SER A 5 -64.44 -5.50 -24.50
N PHE A 6 -64.26 -6.11 -23.30
CA PHE A 6 -65.06 -7.18 -22.80
C PHE A 6 -66.56 -6.81 -22.64
N TRP A 7 -66.82 -5.61 -22.08
CA TRP A 7 -68.20 -5.10 -21.89
C TRP A 7 -68.89 -4.87 -23.24
N LEU A 8 -68.21 -4.22 -24.20
CA LEU A 8 -68.78 -4.02 -25.54
C LEU A 8 -69.03 -5.31 -26.29
N PHE A 9 -68.14 -6.30 -26.13
CA PHE A 9 -68.38 -7.63 -26.72
C PHE A 9 -69.58 -8.34 -26.12
N THR A 10 -69.76 -8.31 -24.82
CA THR A 10 -70.85 -9.01 -24.11
C THR A 10 -72.22 -8.32 -24.27
N THR A 11 -72.21 -6.97 -24.32
CA THR A 11 -73.49 -6.20 -24.36
C THR A 11 -73.89 -5.74 -25.76
N GLN A 12 -72.97 -5.42 -26.60
CA GLN A 12 -73.19 -4.82 -27.91
C GLN A 12 -72.75 -5.70 -29.11
N GLN A 13 -72.13 -6.87 -28.81
CA GLN A 13 -71.49 -7.78 -29.80
C GLN A 13 -70.47 -7.07 -30.70
N VAL A 14 -69.82 -5.99 -30.21
CA VAL A 14 -68.78 -5.24 -30.87
C VAL A 14 -67.41 -5.78 -30.45
N TRP A 15 -66.63 -6.23 -31.42
CA TRP A 15 -65.25 -6.69 -31.20
C TRP A 15 -64.28 -5.52 -31.35
N LEU A 16 -63.60 -5.14 -30.23
CA LEU A 16 -62.46 -4.20 -30.26
C LEU A 16 -61.16 -4.99 -30.34
N ASP A 17 -60.25 -4.57 -31.22
CA ASP A 17 -58.90 -5.14 -31.28
C ASP A 17 -58.15 -4.85 -29.99
N MET A 18 -57.72 -5.88 -29.30
CA MET A 18 -56.94 -5.75 -28.06
C MET A 18 -55.44 -5.92 -28.29
N VAL A 19 -55.04 -6.55 -29.38
CA VAL A 19 -53.62 -6.88 -29.62
C VAL A 19 -52.81 -5.60 -29.93
N GLY A 20 -53.32 -4.73 -30.77
CA GLY A 20 -52.64 -3.49 -31.13
C GLY A 20 -52.32 -2.59 -29.93
N PRO A 21 -53.34 -2.16 -29.14
CA PRO A 21 -53.08 -1.34 -27.95
C PRO A 21 -52.18 -2.00 -26.89
N LEU A 22 -52.36 -3.27 -26.62
CA LEU A 22 -51.53 -4.01 -25.63
C LEU A 22 -50.09 -4.14 -26.10
N SER A 23 -49.87 -4.47 -27.36
CA SER A 23 -48.51 -4.52 -27.92
C SER A 23 -47.82 -3.17 -27.92
N THR A 24 -48.56 -2.08 -28.22
CA THR A 24 -48.01 -0.71 -28.15
C THR A 24 -47.58 -0.33 -26.73
N LEU A 25 -48.40 -0.68 -25.72
CA LEU A 25 -48.05 -0.48 -24.30
C LEU A 25 -46.83 -1.30 -23.91
N ALA A 26 -46.76 -2.57 -24.30
CA ALA A 26 -45.64 -3.44 -23.99
C ALA A 26 -44.33 -2.93 -24.63
N ILE A 27 -44.35 -2.57 -25.90
CA ILE A 27 -43.19 -2.00 -26.60
C ILE A 27 -42.79 -0.65 -26.01
N GLY A 28 -43.76 0.23 -25.69
CA GLY A 28 -43.49 1.50 -25.03
C GLY A 28 -42.84 1.31 -23.65
N TYR A 29 -43.36 0.38 -22.84
CA TYR A 29 -42.76 0.06 -21.54
C TYR A 29 -41.34 -0.46 -21.67
N LEU A 30 -41.11 -1.42 -22.56
CA LEU A 30 -39.76 -1.95 -22.85
C LEU A 30 -38.80 -0.86 -23.31
N GLY A 31 -39.28 0.02 -24.24
CA GLY A 31 -38.50 1.13 -24.76
C GLY A 31 -38.06 2.11 -23.65
N ILE A 32 -39.00 2.48 -22.76
CA ILE A 32 -38.72 3.38 -21.64
C ILE A 32 -37.74 2.70 -20.63
N THR A 33 -37.95 1.40 -20.35
CA THR A 33 -37.07 0.65 -19.43
C THR A 33 -35.65 0.58 -19.96
N VAL A 34 -35.48 0.24 -21.25
CA VAL A 34 -34.15 0.20 -21.88
C VAL A 34 -33.52 1.60 -21.93
N TYR A 35 -34.29 2.62 -22.26
CA TYR A 35 -33.79 4.00 -22.25
C TYR A 35 -33.31 4.45 -20.85
N ASN A 36 -34.10 4.18 -19.81
CA ASN A 36 -33.73 4.51 -18.43
C ASN A 36 -32.47 3.76 -18.00
N TYR A 37 -32.37 2.48 -18.34
CA TYR A 37 -31.17 1.67 -18.02
C TYR A 37 -29.92 2.24 -18.68
N ILE A 38 -29.98 2.57 -19.98
CA ILE A 38 -28.84 3.18 -20.70
C ILE A 38 -28.47 4.54 -20.11
N GLN A 39 -29.47 5.34 -19.71
CA GLN A 39 -29.22 6.66 -19.13
C GLN A 39 -28.58 6.56 -17.75
N GLU A 40 -29.01 5.61 -16.95
CA GLU A 40 -28.43 5.33 -15.62
C GLU A 40 -26.97 4.89 -15.73
N GLU A 41 -26.68 3.97 -16.65
CA GLU A 41 -25.31 3.53 -16.89
C GLU A 41 -24.41 4.67 -17.41
N LYS A 42 -24.92 5.52 -18.29
CA LYS A 42 -24.18 6.71 -18.72
C LYS A 42 -23.90 7.69 -17.59
N ASN A 43 -24.85 7.92 -16.69
CA ASN A 43 -24.65 8.80 -15.55
C ASN A 43 -23.60 8.22 -14.58
N LYS A 44 -23.64 6.91 -14.30
CA LYS A 44 -22.64 6.23 -13.48
C LYS A 44 -21.23 6.36 -14.09
N ASN A 45 -21.10 6.08 -15.39
CA ASN A 45 -19.81 6.21 -16.08
C ASN A 45 -19.31 7.66 -16.13
N PHE A 46 -20.20 8.63 -16.35
CA PHE A 46 -19.84 10.04 -16.29
C PHE A 46 -19.31 10.48 -14.91
N LEU A 47 -19.89 9.98 -13.81
CA LEU A 47 -19.39 10.23 -12.46
C LEU A 47 -18.01 9.60 -12.26
N LYS A 48 -17.82 8.35 -12.71
CA LYS A 48 -16.52 7.67 -12.64
C LYS A 48 -15.44 8.42 -13.45
N GLU A 49 -15.73 8.82 -14.67
CA GLU A 49 -14.77 9.55 -15.49
C GLU A 49 -14.46 10.96 -14.94
N SER A 50 -15.48 11.64 -14.39
CA SER A 50 -15.31 13.01 -13.88
C SER A 50 -14.63 13.08 -12.51
N PHE A 51 -14.90 12.12 -11.65
CA PHE A 51 -14.45 12.13 -10.26
C PHE A 51 -13.46 11.01 -9.91
N GLY A 52 -13.26 10.04 -10.79
CA GLY A 52 -12.37 8.90 -10.55
C GLY A 52 -10.89 9.29 -10.37
N THR A 53 -10.50 10.50 -10.78
CA THR A 53 -9.18 11.07 -10.49
C THR A 53 -9.06 11.70 -9.10
N TYR A 54 -10.18 11.96 -8.43
CA TYR A 54 -10.26 12.59 -7.10
C TYR A 54 -10.75 11.64 -6.02
N VAL A 55 -11.50 10.61 -6.40
CA VAL A 55 -12.12 9.62 -5.52
C VAL A 55 -11.95 8.25 -6.15
N SER A 56 -11.62 7.24 -5.36
CA SER A 56 -11.43 5.90 -5.93
C SER A 56 -12.70 5.41 -6.66
N PRO A 57 -12.56 4.74 -7.81
CA PRO A 57 -13.71 4.21 -8.56
C PRO A 57 -14.61 3.30 -7.73
N GLU A 58 -14.01 2.52 -6.82
CA GLU A 58 -14.69 1.60 -5.91
C GLU A 58 -15.60 2.34 -4.92
N LEU A 59 -15.12 3.47 -4.41
CA LEU A 59 -15.92 4.32 -3.52
C LEU A 59 -17.08 4.97 -4.27
N ILE A 60 -16.87 5.38 -5.52
CA ILE A 60 -17.95 5.92 -6.38
C ILE A 60 -19.00 4.84 -6.62
N ASP A 61 -18.61 3.58 -6.90
CA ASP A 61 -19.54 2.47 -7.06
C ASP A 61 -20.35 2.23 -5.79
N GLN A 62 -19.70 2.17 -4.64
CA GLN A 62 -20.37 1.98 -3.35
C GLN A 62 -21.39 3.09 -3.07
N MET A 63 -21.03 4.35 -3.32
CA MET A 63 -21.93 5.49 -3.15
C MET A 63 -23.12 5.44 -4.10
N TYR A 64 -22.89 5.05 -5.36
CA TYR A 64 -23.95 4.94 -6.36
C TYR A 64 -24.93 3.80 -6.05
N ASP A 65 -24.37 2.63 -5.69
CA ASP A 65 -25.16 1.42 -5.44
C ASP A 65 -25.95 1.51 -4.11
N SER A 66 -25.42 2.21 -3.08
CA SER A 66 -26.13 2.45 -1.83
C SER A 66 -27.26 3.49 -1.98
N GLY A 67 -27.13 4.42 -2.92
CA GLY A 67 -28.03 5.55 -3.08
C GLY A 67 -28.06 6.50 -1.87
N GLU A 68 -27.10 6.38 -0.95
CA GLU A 68 -26.99 7.21 0.24
C GLU A 68 -25.99 8.36 -0.02
N GLU A 69 -26.29 9.54 0.51
CA GLU A 69 -25.37 10.66 0.51
C GLU A 69 -24.18 10.35 1.45
N PRO A 70 -22.94 10.71 1.06
CA PRO A 70 -21.79 10.54 1.93
C PRO A 70 -22.00 11.23 3.27
N SER A 71 -21.85 10.49 4.34
CA SER A 71 -21.95 11.01 5.71
C SER A 71 -20.63 10.78 6.46
N LEU A 72 -20.35 11.62 7.46
CA LEU A 72 -19.23 11.41 8.36
C LEU A 72 -19.44 10.12 9.14
N GLY A 73 -18.38 9.31 9.23
CA GLY A 73 -18.38 8.07 9.95
C GLY A 73 -17.41 7.06 9.36
N GLY A 74 -17.16 5.98 10.08
CA GLY A 74 -16.31 4.89 9.65
C GLY A 74 -16.66 3.59 10.36
N GLY A 75 -16.22 2.48 9.78
CA GLY A 75 -16.31 1.14 10.33
C GLY A 75 -14.98 0.66 10.88
N GLU A 76 -15.00 -0.05 12.01
CA GLU A 76 -13.84 -0.79 12.47
C GLU A 76 -13.68 -2.06 11.65
N GLY A 77 -12.44 -2.34 11.20
CA GLY A 77 -12.10 -3.53 10.45
C GLY A 77 -10.64 -3.90 10.59
N TYR A 78 -10.32 -5.12 10.18
CA TYR A 78 -8.93 -5.56 10.08
C TYR A 78 -8.43 -5.30 8.67
N HIS A 79 -7.50 -4.36 8.52
CA HIS A 79 -7.02 -3.85 7.24
C HIS A 79 -5.50 -3.74 7.24
N THR A 80 -4.90 -3.44 6.09
CA THR A 80 -3.46 -3.21 5.95
C THR A 80 -3.20 -1.77 5.52
N ALA A 81 -2.48 -1.02 6.35
CA ALA A 81 -1.99 0.32 6.05
C ALA A 81 -0.66 0.25 5.29
N PHE A 82 -0.49 1.13 4.30
CA PHE A 82 0.63 1.16 3.38
C PHE A 82 1.11 2.60 3.18
N PHE A 83 2.40 2.84 3.44
CA PHE A 83 3.03 4.15 3.31
C PHE A 83 4.27 4.04 2.44
N THR A 84 4.46 4.99 1.52
CA THR A 84 5.72 5.12 0.78
C THR A 84 6.25 6.55 0.89
N ASP A 85 7.56 6.72 0.71
CA ASP A 85 8.23 8.02 0.66
C ASP A 85 9.51 7.93 -0.19
N ILE A 86 9.81 8.97 -0.98
CA ILE A 86 11.05 9.01 -1.76
C ILE A 86 12.22 9.37 -0.82
N GLN A 87 13.26 8.56 -0.84
CA GLN A 87 14.43 8.81 -0.02
C GLN A 87 15.12 10.12 -0.39
N SER A 88 15.27 11.03 0.60
CA SER A 88 15.97 12.30 0.43
C SER A 88 15.31 13.23 -0.60
N PHE A 89 13.99 13.24 -0.72
CA PHE A 89 13.24 14.05 -1.68
C PHE A 89 13.62 15.55 -1.65
N SER A 90 13.90 16.11 -0.48
CA SER A 90 14.37 17.52 -0.36
C SER A 90 15.62 17.81 -1.23
N ALA A 91 16.50 16.83 -1.43
CA ALA A 91 17.69 17.00 -2.25
C ALA A 91 17.38 17.08 -3.76
N PHE A 92 16.21 16.57 -4.20
CA PHE A 92 15.76 16.72 -5.59
C PHE A 92 15.34 18.17 -5.88
N SER A 93 14.65 18.82 -4.93
CA SER A 93 14.21 20.22 -5.10
C SER A 93 15.36 21.22 -5.16
N GLU A 94 16.54 20.86 -4.67
CA GLU A 94 17.74 21.70 -4.78
C GLU A 94 18.45 21.57 -6.14
N LYS A 95 18.23 20.47 -6.87
CA LYS A 95 18.93 20.15 -8.13
C LYS A 95 18.06 20.23 -9.37
N LEU A 96 16.74 20.29 -9.22
CA LEU A 96 15.77 20.37 -10.29
C LEU A 96 15.06 21.71 -10.30
N THR A 97 14.68 22.18 -11.47
CA THR A 97 13.72 23.30 -11.57
C THR A 97 12.35 22.85 -11.08
N ALA A 98 11.49 23.78 -10.68
CA ALA A 98 10.13 23.45 -10.23
C ALA A 98 9.33 22.64 -11.29
N SER A 99 9.50 22.96 -12.57
CA SER A 99 8.81 22.24 -13.66
C SER A 99 9.34 20.82 -13.84
N GLU A 100 10.64 20.60 -13.74
CA GLU A 100 11.25 19.27 -13.80
C GLU A 100 10.85 18.43 -12.59
N LEU A 101 10.86 19.03 -11.38
CA LEU A 101 10.43 18.34 -10.17
C LEU A 101 8.99 17.86 -10.26
N VAL A 102 8.07 18.72 -10.75
CA VAL A 102 6.66 18.35 -10.96
C VAL A 102 6.53 17.27 -12.03
N ALA A 103 7.28 17.35 -13.14
CA ALA A 103 7.24 16.34 -14.19
C ALA A 103 7.74 14.96 -13.67
N LEU A 104 8.85 14.95 -12.94
CA LEU A 104 9.40 13.74 -12.31
C LEU A 104 8.43 13.12 -11.32
N LEU A 105 7.87 13.96 -10.42
CA LEU A 105 6.95 13.52 -9.39
C LEU A 105 5.66 12.96 -9.99
N ASN A 106 5.10 13.62 -10.99
CA ASN A 106 3.89 13.13 -11.66
C ASN A 106 4.12 11.79 -12.35
N GLN A 107 5.26 11.60 -13.01
CA GLN A 107 5.60 10.31 -13.61
C GLN A 107 5.74 9.23 -12.52
N TYR A 108 6.51 9.48 -11.47
CA TYR A 108 6.67 8.55 -10.35
C TYR A 108 5.34 8.20 -9.69
N LEU A 109 4.54 9.20 -9.33
CA LEU A 109 3.25 8.97 -8.65
C LEU A 109 2.27 8.21 -9.55
N THR A 110 2.24 8.49 -10.87
CA THR A 110 1.39 7.76 -11.81
C THR A 110 1.77 6.29 -11.83
N ASP A 111 3.03 5.98 -12.12
CA ASP A 111 3.48 4.59 -12.25
C ASP A 111 3.33 3.80 -10.94
N MET A 112 3.60 4.42 -9.77
CA MET A 112 3.44 3.77 -8.48
C MET A 112 1.96 3.57 -8.12
N THR A 113 1.10 4.52 -8.47
CA THR A 113 -0.35 4.41 -8.23
C THR A 113 -0.97 3.34 -9.12
N ASP A 114 -0.54 3.23 -10.38
CA ASP A 114 -0.99 2.17 -11.27
C ASP A 114 -0.66 0.79 -10.68
N VAL A 115 0.58 0.61 -10.18
CA VAL A 115 0.96 -0.63 -9.47
C VAL A 115 0.08 -0.88 -8.23
N LEU A 116 -0.24 0.16 -7.45
CA LEU A 116 -1.12 0.06 -6.28
C LEU A 116 -2.52 -0.44 -6.67
N LEU A 117 -3.14 0.23 -7.64
CA LEU A 117 -4.52 -0.05 -8.06
C LEU A 117 -4.64 -1.41 -8.75
N GLU A 118 -3.68 -1.80 -9.59
CA GLU A 118 -3.62 -3.13 -10.21
C GLU A 118 -3.52 -4.27 -9.20
N ASN A 119 -3.07 -3.98 -7.97
CA ASN A 119 -2.94 -4.95 -6.89
C ASN A 119 -3.94 -4.73 -5.75
N ASN A 120 -5.15 -4.28 -6.06
CA ASN A 120 -6.29 -4.12 -5.13
C ASN A 120 -6.03 -3.13 -3.97
N GLY A 121 -5.11 -2.20 -4.12
CA GLY A 121 -4.86 -1.16 -3.13
C GLY A 121 -5.83 0.01 -3.30
N THR A 122 -6.25 0.61 -2.21
CA THR A 122 -7.05 1.84 -2.18
C THR A 122 -6.15 3.02 -1.89
N LEU A 123 -6.07 3.97 -2.81
CA LEU A 123 -5.33 5.21 -2.61
C LEU A 123 -6.12 6.11 -1.64
N ASP A 124 -5.50 6.49 -0.53
CA ASP A 124 -6.05 7.50 0.38
C ASP A 124 -5.69 8.91 -0.08
N LYS A 125 -4.40 9.21 -0.14
CA LYS A 125 -3.90 10.53 -0.51
C LYS A 125 -2.40 10.51 -0.85
N TYR A 126 -1.97 11.60 -1.48
CA TYR A 126 -0.55 11.95 -1.55
C TYR A 126 -0.21 12.97 -0.48
N ILE A 127 0.97 12.83 0.15
CA ILE A 127 1.54 13.79 1.09
C ILE A 127 2.92 14.18 0.56
N GLY A 128 2.95 15.22 -0.30
CA GLY A 128 4.16 15.55 -1.06
C GLY A 128 4.49 14.46 -2.06
N ASP A 129 5.61 13.76 -1.84
CA ASP A 129 6.08 12.61 -2.60
C ASP A 129 5.64 11.26 -2.04
N ALA A 130 5.00 11.27 -0.87
CA ALA A 130 4.52 10.07 -0.21
C ALA A 130 3.16 9.61 -0.74
N ILE A 131 3.00 8.30 -0.92
CA ILE A 131 1.73 7.65 -1.20
C ILE A 131 1.21 7.04 0.10
N VAL A 132 -0.01 7.40 0.49
CA VAL A 132 -0.73 6.78 1.61
C VAL A 132 -1.86 5.97 1.02
N ALA A 133 -1.89 4.68 1.37
CA ALA A 133 -2.84 3.73 0.83
C ALA A 133 -3.21 2.66 1.87
N PHE A 134 -4.23 1.89 1.60
CA PHE A 134 -4.65 0.78 2.45
C PHE A 134 -5.33 -0.33 1.62
N TYR A 135 -5.53 -1.48 2.26
CA TYR A 135 -6.13 -2.67 1.66
C TYR A 135 -7.24 -3.21 2.56
N GLY A 136 -8.29 -3.79 1.94
CA GLY A 136 -9.42 -4.40 2.62
C GLY A 136 -10.61 -3.46 2.85
N ALA A 137 -10.53 -2.21 2.37
CA ALA A 137 -11.65 -1.26 2.35
C ALA A 137 -11.49 -0.29 1.14
N PRO A 138 -12.56 0.32 0.60
CA PRO A 138 -13.98 0.12 0.95
C PRO A 138 -14.51 -1.25 0.56
N ILE A 139 -13.83 -1.93 -0.37
CA ILE A 139 -14.15 -3.30 -0.79
C ILE A 139 -13.29 -4.26 0.02
N GLU A 140 -13.94 -5.26 0.62
CA GLU A 140 -13.25 -6.33 1.32
C GLU A 140 -12.44 -7.16 0.32
N VAL A 141 -11.18 -7.38 0.63
CA VAL A 141 -10.23 -8.13 -0.21
C VAL A 141 -9.58 -9.21 0.65
N ASP A 142 -9.76 -10.46 0.24
CA ASP A 142 -9.08 -11.58 0.87
C ASP A 142 -7.55 -11.46 0.72
N ASP A 143 -6.80 -11.95 1.72
CA ASP A 143 -5.33 -11.93 1.71
C ASP A 143 -4.75 -10.51 1.49
N HIS A 144 -5.38 -9.48 2.01
CA HIS A 144 -4.99 -8.07 1.80
C HIS A 144 -3.56 -7.77 2.25
N GLU A 145 -2.99 -8.50 3.21
CA GLU A 145 -1.58 -8.42 3.61
C GLU A 145 -0.66 -8.87 2.47
N MET A 146 -1.04 -9.94 1.76
CA MET A 146 -0.25 -10.44 0.63
C MET A 146 -0.30 -9.47 -0.55
N TRP A 147 -1.46 -8.85 -0.81
CA TRP A 147 -1.57 -7.82 -1.84
C TRP A 147 -0.69 -6.61 -1.53
N ALA A 148 -0.66 -6.16 -0.27
CA ALA A 148 0.21 -5.08 0.16
C ALA A 148 1.70 -5.43 0.00
N CYS A 149 2.11 -6.64 0.38
CA CYS A 149 3.48 -7.12 0.19
C CYS A 149 3.86 -7.19 -1.30
N ARG A 150 2.97 -7.74 -2.14
CA ARG A 150 3.18 -7.81 -3.59
C ARG A 150 3.30 -6.44 -4.23
N THR A 151 2.45 -5.50 -3.84
CA THR A 151 2.53 -4.11 -4.31
C THR A 151 3.88 -3.49 -3.97
N ALA A 152 4.36 -3.67 -2.74
CA ALA A 152 5.64 -3.13 -2.32
C ALA A 152 6.81 -3.70 -3.15
N ILE A 153 6.82 -4.99 -3.42
CA ILE A 153 7.83 -5.64 -4.28
C ILE A 153 7.76 -5.08 -5.69
N LYS A 154 6.57 -5.05 -6.29
CA LYS A 154 6.37 -4.54 -7.65
C LYS A 154 6.70 -3.04 -7.78
N MET A 155 6.46 -2.24 -6.74
CA MET A 155 6.88 -0.83 -6.74
C MET A 155 8.40 -0.68 -6.79
N GLN A 156 9.17 -1.55 -6.11
CA GLN A 156 10.63 -1.55 -6.23
C GLN A 156 11.08 -1.95 -7.63
N ASP A 157 10.46 -2.99 -8.21
CA ASP A 157 10.78 -3.45 -9.58
C ASP A 157 10.45 -2.35 -10.60
N ASN A 158 9.30 -1.70 -10.47
CA ASN A 158 8.87 -0.62 -11.37
C ASN A 158 9.75 0.62 -11.22
N LEU A 159 10.21 0.94 -10.00
CA LEU A 159 11.16 2.03 -9.79
C LEU A 159 12.50 1.76 -10.48
N GLU A 160 12.95 0.50 -10.55
CA GLU A 160 14.13 0.14 -11.34
C GLU A 160 13.93 0.42 -12.84
N ILE A 161 12.74 0.07 -13.37
CA ILE A 161 12.38 0.37 -14.77
C ILE A 161 12.38 1.89 -15.02
N LEU A 162 11.81 2.67 -14.11
CA LEU A 162 11.82 4.14 -14.19
C LEU A 162 13.24 4.70 -14.19
N ARG A 163 14.12 4.21 -13.30
CA ARG A 163 15.53 4.63 -13.24
C ARG A 163 16.27 4.36 -14.55
N GLN A 164 16.02 3.19 -15.16
CA GLN A 164 16.60 2.87 -16.47
C GLN A 164 16.06 3.80 -17.57
N GLY A 165 14.79 4.15 -17.53
CA GLY A 165 14.18 5.13 -18.41
C GLY A 165 14.83 6.52 -18.27
N TRP A 166 14.96 7.02 -17.06
CA TRP A 166 15.60 8.32 -16.78
C TRP A 166 17.09 8.33 -17.15
N LEU A 167 17.79 7.22 -16.93
CA LEU A 167 19.20 7.09 -17.35
C LEU A 167 19.33 7.14 -18.87
N ALA A 168 18.41 6.55 -19.62
CA ALA A 168 18.38 6.58 -21.09
C ALA A 168 18.08 7.98 -21.65
N GLU A 169 17.44 8.87 -20.89
CA GLU A 169 17.23 10.29 -21.24
C GLU A 169 18.49 11.15 -21.07
N GLY A 170 19.60 10.59 -20.58
CA GLY A 170 20.91 11.22 -20.48
C GLY A 170 20.95 12.42 -19.54
N ASP A 171 21.53 13.53 -19.99
CA ASP A 171 21.76 14.73 -19.18
C ASP A 171 20.49 15.50 -18.78
N ARG A 172 19.31 15.05 -19.22
CA ARG A 172 18.03 15.63 -18.79
C ARG A 172 17.83 15.50 -17.28
N TRP A 173 18.23 14.37 -16.73
CA TRP A 173 18.05 14.08 -15.32
C TRP A 173 19.39 14.01 -14.59
N PRO A 174 19.56 14.70 -13.45
CA PRO A 174 20.77 14.60 -12.65
C PRO A 174 20.91 13.22 -12.01
N GLU A 175 22.13 12.84 -11.67
CA GLU A 175 22.49 11.54 -11.08
C GLU A 175 21.62 11.13 -9.88
N ILE A 176 21.12 12.11 -9.10
CA ILE A 176 20.22 11.82 -7.95
C ILE A 176 18.90 11.17 -8.41
N VAL A 177 18.40 11.50 -9.61
CA VAL A 177 17.19 10.89 -10.20
C VAL A 177 17.48 9.46 -10.66
N HIS A 178 18.65 9.23 -11.28
CA HIS A 178 19.07 7.89 -11.69
C HIS A 178 19.25 6.92 -10.51
N ASN A 179 19.47 7.46 -9.30
CA ASN A 179 19.64 6.70 -8.07
C ASN A 179 18.45 6.85 -7.10
N MET A 180 17.28 7.30 -7.58
CA MET A 180 16.08 7.44 -6.76
C MET A 180 15.73 6.13 -6.05
N GLN A 181 15.42 6.22 -4.79
CA GLN A 181 14.95 5.10 -3.97
C GLN A 181 13.68 5.52 -3.26
N ASN A 182 12.76 4.59 -3.06
CA ASN A 182 11.61 4.77 -2.19
C ASN A 182 11.68 3.79 -1.01
N ARG A 183 11.10 4.20 0.11
CA ARG A 183 10.89 3.37 1.28
C ARG A 183 9.42 3.08 1.43
N ILE A 184 9.11 1.88 1.93
CA ILE A 184 7.75 1.41 2.10
C ILE A 184 7.61 0.82 3.50
N GLY A 185 6.55 1.23 4.22
CA GLY A 185 6.17 0.71 5.52
C GLY A 185 4.77 0.12 5.49
N ILE A 186 4.61 -1.13 6.00
CA ILE A 186 3.34 -1.86 5.97
C ILE A 186 3.01 -2.38 7.37
N SER A 187 1.76 -2.15 7.81
CA SER A 187 1.26 -2.68 9.08
C SER A 187 -0.21 -3.06 8.95
N SER A 188 -0.53 -4.29 9.36
CA SER A 188 -1.89 -4.83 9.35
C SER A 188 -2.46 -4.86 10.77
N GLY A 189 -3.77 -4.66 10.90
CA GLY A 189 -4.44 -4.73 12.18
C GLY A 189 -5.76 -3.97 12.22
N GLN A 190 -6.37 -3.90 13.41
CA GLN A 190 -7.60 -3.15 13.61
C GLN A 190 -7.38 -1.66 13.36
N MET A 191 -8.24 -1.08 12.52
CA MET A 191 -8.29 0.35 12.23
C MET A 191 -9.70 0.75 11.81
N VAL A 192 -9.99 2.04 11.84
CA VAL A 192 -11.25 2.61 11.35
C VAL A 192 -11.01 3.11 9.94
N THR A 193 -11.85 2.71 8.99
CA THR A 193 -11.89 3.25 7.62
C THR A 193 -13.24 3.90 7.37
N GLY A 194 -13.26 5.02 6.65
CA GLY A 194 -14.50 5.72 6.34
C GLY A 194 -14.30 7.20 6.04
N ASN A 195 -15.43 7.92 5.94
CA ASN A 195 -15.44 9.35 5.65
C ASN A 195 -15.11 10.17 6.90
N MET A 196 -13.95 10.76 6.93
CA MET A 196 -13.44 11.56 8.05
C MET A 196 -13.16 13.00 7.61
N GLY A 197 -13.36 13.95 8.52
CA GLY A 197 -13.13 15.37 8.26
C GLY A 197 -14.25 16.25 8.81
N SER A 198 -14.77 17.15 7.98
CA SER A 198 -15.89 18.02 8.32
C SER A 198 -17.04 17.81 7.33
N GLU A 199 -18.24 18.28 7.67
CA GLU A 199 -19.40 18.25 6.75
C GLU A 199 -19.12 18.94 5.40
N ALA A 200 -18.25 19.95 5.41
CA ALA A 200 -17.87 20.69 4.21
C ALA A 200 -16.78 19.99 3.36
N ARG A 201 -16.00 19.09 3.98
CA ARG A 201 -14.91 18.35 3.32
C ARG A 201 -14.64 17.05 4.05
N MET A 202 -14.91 15.97 3.38
CA MET A 202 -14.66 14.61 3.82
C MET A 202 -13.57 13.97 2.95
N ASN A 203 -12.77 13.11 3.56
CA ASN A 203 -11.86 12.19 2.85
C ASN A 203 -12.20 10.77 3.31
N TYR A 204 -12.28 9.84 2.38
CA TYR A 204 -12.31 8.43 2.73
C TYR A 204 -10.89 8.02 3.11
N THR A 205 -10.66 7.70 4.35
CA THR A 205 -9.33 7.51 4.92
C THR A 205 -9.33 6.46 6.03
N MET A 206 -8.15 6.12 6.50
CA MET A 206 -7.92 5.19 7.62
C MET A 206 -7.41 5.93 8.85
N MET A 207 -7.77 5.41 10.04
CA MET A 207 -7.29 5.92 11.32
C MET A 207 -7.06 4.77 12.29
N GLY A 208 -5.98 4.84 13.05
CA GLY A 208 -5.66 3.84 14.08
C GLY A 208 -4.17 3.75 14.37
N ASP A 209 -3.83 2.95 15.37
CA ASP A 209 -2.44 2.78 15.79
C ASP A 209 -1.60 2.05 14.74
N ASN A 210 -2.19 1.09 14.01
CA ASN A 210 -1.53 0.38 12.91
C ASN A 210 -1.20 1.30 11.73
N VAL A 211 -2.02 2.35 11.49
CA VAL A 211 -1.73 3.38 10.49
C VAL A 211 -0.46 4.15 10.86
N ASN A 212 -0.36 4.58 12.13
CA ASN A 212 0.83 5.25 12.63
C ASN A 212 2.05 4.32 12.63
N THR A 213 1.83 3.01 12.87
CA THR A 213 2.90 2.01 12.82
C THR A 213 3.46 1.89 11.41
N ALA A 214 2.62 1.78 10.37
CA ALA A 214 3.07 1.73 8.98
C ALA A 214 3.91 2.96 8.59
N ALA A 215 3.45 4.18 8.94
CA ALA A 215 4.21 5.41 8.70
C ALA A 215 5.57 5.43 9.41
N ARG A 216 5.63 4.90 10.64
CA ARG A 216 6.90 4.78 11.39
C ARG A 216 7.83 3.73 10.80
N LEU A 217 7.29 2.62 10.29
CA LEU A 217 8.07 1.60 9.60
C LEU A 217 8.72 2.15 8.33
N GLU A 218 7.97 2.92 7.52
CA GLU A 218 8.56 3.64 6.38
C GLU A 218 9.76 4.47 6.83
N SER A 219 9.56 5.36 7.81
CA SER A 219 10.60 6.28 8.27
C SER A 219 11.79 5.56 8.92
N SER A 220 11.55 4.48 9.68
CA SER A 220 12.61 3.71 10.36
C SER A 220 13.41 2.82 9.43
N ALA A 221 12.89 2.44 8.26
CA ALA A 221 13.59 1.67 7.23
C ALA A 221 14.94 2.30 6.86
N LYS A 222 15.02 3.64 6.91
CA LYS A 222 16.27 4.40 6.71
C LYS A 222 17.38 4.00 7.68
N GLN A 223 17.04 3.68 8.93
CA GLN A 223 18.05 3.32 9.95
C GLN A 223 18.73 2.01 9.60
N TYR A 224 17.98 1.05 9.05
CA TYR A 224 18.49 -0.25 8.63
C TYR A 224 19.04 -0.25 7.19
N GLY A 225 18.88 0.83 6.45
CA GLY A 225 19.27 0.89 5.03
C GLY A 225 18.48 -0.04 4.13
N ILE A 226 17.20 -0.26 4.44
CA ILE A 226 16.28 -1.13 3.70
C ILE A 226 15.18 -0.32 3.02
N TYR A 227 14.45 -0.96 2.10
CA TYR A 227 13.45 -0.28 1.31
C TYR A 227 12.02 -0.70 1.66
N ILE A 228 11.78 -1.93 2.11
CA ILE A 228 10.45 -2.40 2.49
C ILE A 228 10.51 -2.95 3.90
N GLN A 229 9.80 -2.31 4.82
CA GLN A 229 9.71 -2.75 6.21
C GLN A 229 8.27 -3.08 6.56
N ILE A 230 8.04 -4.29 7.12
CA ILE A 230 6.71 -4.76 7.49
C ILE A 230 6.65 -5.12 8.97
N ALA A 231 5.49 -4.89 9.58
CA ALA A 231 5.19 -5.33 10.95
C ALA A 231 4.97 -6.85 11.01
N ASP A 232 5.17 -7.43 12.19
CA ASP A 232 4.90 -8.86 12.42
C ASP A 232 3.43 -9.22 12.14
N SER A 233 2.49 -8.32 12.44
CA SER A 233 1.07 -8.50 12.12
C SER A 233 0.78 -8.63 10.63
N THR A 234 1.62 -8.03 9.77
CA THR A 234 1.55 -8.20 8.32
C THR A 234 2.27 -9.49 7.89
N TYR A 235 3.40 -9.81 8.52
CA TYR A 235 4.20 -10.99 8.17
C TYR A 235 3.51 -12.31 8.48
N GLN A 236 2.91 -12.46 9.67
CA GLN A 236 2.36 -13.75 10.13
C GLN A 236 1.34 -14.38 9.16
N PRO A 237 0.35 -13.63 8.60
CA PRO A 237 -0.58 -14.19 7.63
C PRO A 237 0.07 -14.65 6.32
N VAL A 238 1.23 -14.07 5.96
CA VAL A 238 1.90 -14.31 4.66
C VAL A 238 3.23 -15.03 4.77
N LYS A 239 3.62 -15.52 5.95
CA LYS A 239 4.96 -16.07 6.24
C LYS A 239 5.43 -17.19 5.31
N ASP A 240 4.48 -17.98 4.78
CA ASP A 240 4.78 -19.07 3.86
C ASP A 240 4.79 -18.63 2.38
N LYS A 241 4.43 -17.37 2.11
CA LYS A 241 4.29 -16.80 0.77
C LYS A 241 5.41 -15.80 0.43
N VAL A 242 6.11 -15.27 1.43
CA VAL A 242 7.13 -14.21 1.26
C VAL A 242 8.47 -14.58 1.90
N VAL A 243 9.53 -14.04 1.34
CA VAL A 243 10.89 -14.12 1.88
C VAL A 243 11.21 -12.83 2.61
N VAL A 244 11.64 -12.96 3.87
CA VAL A 244 11.93 -11.82 4.73
C VAL A 244 13.28 -12.00 5.43
N ARG A 245 13.83 -10.87 5.91
CA ARG A 245 14.93 -10.84 6.88
C ARG A 245 14.38 -10.38 8.23
N ASP A 246 14.66 -11.14 9.29
CA ASP A 246 14.38 -10.73 10.69
C ASP A 246 15.24 -9.50 11.01
N LEU A 247 14.62 -8.36 11.29
CA LEU A 247 15.36 -7.13 11.54
C LEU A 247 15.57 -6.88 13.02
N ASP A 248 14.49 -6.65 13.75
CA ASP A 248 14.60 -6.18 15.13
C ASP A 248 13.27 -6.30 15.88
N ASN A 249 13.35 -6.14 17.19
CA ASN A 249 12.22 -5.81 18.05
C ASN A 249 12.31 -4.33 18.42
N VAL A 250 11.50 -3.48 17.79
CA VAL A 250 11.59 -2.02 17.96
C VAL A 250 10.55 -1.54 18.97
N ARG A 251 11.01 -0.91 20.04
CA ARG A 251 10.11 -0.21 20.96
C ARG A 251 9.75 1.14 20.33
N VAL A 252 8.59 1.20 19.69
CA VAL A 252 8.09 2.41 19.03
C VAL A 252 7.71 3.42 20.10
N MET A 253 8.12 4.71 19.95
CA MET A 253 7.77 5.75 20.91
C MET A 253 6.25 5.80 21.14
N GLY A 254 5.83 5.68 22.42
CA GLY A 254 4.42 5.64 22.82
C GLY A 254 3.80 4.25 22.94
N LYS A 255 4.55 3.17 22.65
CA LYS A 255 4.14 1.79 22.97
C LYS A 255 5.04 1.18 24.05
N ASN A 256 4.43 0.47 25.00
CA ASN A 256 5.18 -0.28 26.02
C ASN A 256 5.69 -1.62 25.47
N GLU A 257 5.01 -2.19 24.47
CA GLU A 257 5.38 -3.47 23.86
C GLU A 257 6.22 -3.23 22.60
N PRO A 258 7.34 -3.95 22.44
CA PRO A 258 8.12 -3.88 21.21
C PRO A 258 7.35 -4.48 20.04
N VAL A 259 7.45 -3.86 18.88
CA VAL A 259 6.92 -4.40 17.63
C VAL A 259 8.04 -5.11 16.89
N LYS A 260 7.85 -6.38 16.58
CA LYS A 260 8.76 -7.11 15.74
C LYS A 260 8.61 -6.65 14.29
N VAL A 261 9.74 -6.42 13.64
CA VAL A 261 9.80 -5.87 12.29
C VAL A 261 10.68 -6.71 11.38
N TRP A 262 10.31 -6.73 10.10
CA TRP A 262 10.92 -7.55 9.07
C TRP A 262 11.23 -6.71 7.83
N GLU A 263 12.33 -7.00 7.15
CA GLU A 263 12.53 -6.55 5.77
C GLU A 263 11.85 -7.54 4.83
N LEU A 264 10.95 -7.05 3.98
CA LEU A 264 10.36 -7.84 2.91
C LEU A 264 11.29 -7.81 1.69
N ILE A 265 11.61 -8.98 1.15
CA ILE A 265 12.58 -9.13 0.05
C ILE A 265 11.88 -9.53 -1.25
N SER A 266 11.10 -10.61 -1.23
CA SER A 266 10.45 -11.15 -2.43
C SER A 266 9.28 -12.06 -2.07
N GLU A 267 8.52 -12.49 -3.08
CA GLU A 267 7.67 -13.68 -2.95
C GLU A 267 8.55 -14.94 -2.94
N VAL A 268 8.08 -16.00 -2.29
CA VAL A 268 8.77 -17.30 -2.25
C VAL A 268 8.99 -17.84 -3.66
N GLY A 269 10.22 -18.26 -3.96
CA GLY A 269 10.62 -18.75 -5.27
C GLY A 269 11.07 -17.66 -6.26
N GLN A 270 11.05 -16.38 -5.84
CA GLN A 270 11.50 -15.24 -6.65
C GLN A 270 12.69 -14.53 -5.99
N GLU A 271 13.38 -15.20 -5.05
CA GLU A 271 14.49 -14.61 -4.30
C GLU A 271 15.64 -14.23 -5.23
N PRO A 272 16.11 -12.97 -5.18
CA PRO A 272 17.33 -12.59 -5.86
C PRO A 272 18.52 -13.45 -5.37
N GLU A 273 19.35 -13.92 -6.30
CA GLU A 273 20.46 -14.88 -6.01
C GLU A 273 21.39 -14.42 -4.88
N GLN A 274 21.62 -13.11 -4.74
CA GLN A 274 22.42 -12.57 -3.66
C GLN A 274 21.82 -12.84 -2.28
N TYR A 275 20.51 -12.76 -2.13
CA TYR A 275 19.84 -12.99 -0.84
C TYR A 275 19.93 -14.44 -0.37
N LYS A 276 20.11 -15.40 -1.28
CA LYS A 276 20.34 -16.81 -0.93
C LYS A 276 21.63 -17.00 -0.11
N LYS A 277 22.60 -16.07 -0.22
CA LYS A 277 23.83 -16.06 0.56
C LYS A 277 23.73 -15.14 1.78
N ILE A 278 23.14 -13.96 1.61
CA ILE A 278 23.04 -12.93 2.64
C ILE A 278 22.18 -13.41 3.81
N LEU A 279 20.98 -13.97 3.52
CA LEU A 279 20.02 -14.33 4.58
C LEU A 279 20.58 -15.38 5.56
N PRO A 280 21.17 -16.51 5.11
CA PRO A 280 21.76 -17.47 6.05
C PRO A 280 22.88 -16.86 6.90
N ALA A 281 23.78 -16.09 6.28
CA ALA A 281 24.89 -15.46 7.00
C ALA A 281 24.40 -14.42 8.02
N TYR A 282 23.41 -13.64 7.65
CA TYR A 282 22.80 -12.64 8.53
C TYR A 282 22.05 -13.29 9.71
N HIS A 283 21.25 -14.33 9.42
CA HIS A 283 20.48 -15.01 10.47
C HIS A 283 21.40 -15.74 11.46
N GLU A 284 22.50 -16.36 10.99
CA GLU A 284 23.53 -16.93 11.88
C GLU A 284 24.11 -15.84 12.81
N ALA A 285 24.44 -14.68 12.27
CA ALA A 285 24.95 -13.56 13.06
C ALA A 285 23.91 -13.05 14.09
N LEU A 286 22.64 -12.98 13.68
CA LEU A 286 21.55 -12.57 14.56
C LEU A 286 21.28 -13.58 15.67
N ASP A 287 21.41 -14.88 15.41
CA ASP A 287 21.27 -15.93 16.42
C ASP A 287 22.40 -15.84 17.45
N LEU A 288 23.64 -15.58 17.00
CA LEU A 288 24.77 -15.32 17.91
C LEU A 288 24.50 -14.06 18.76
N TYR A 289 23.96 -13.01 18.20
CA TYR A 289 23.56 -11.81 18.92
C TYR A 289 22.49 -12.10 19.98
N LYS A 290 21.44 -12.83 19.62
CA LYS A 290 20.36 -13.23 20.54
C LYS A 290 20.87 -14.14 21.68
N ASN A 291 21.87 -14.92 21.41
CA ASN A 291 22.52 -15.78 22.41
C ASN A 291 23.60 -15.03 23.22
N GLN A 292 23.75 -13.72 23.08
CA GLN A 292 24.73 -12.89 23.76
C GLN A 292 26.20 -13.26 23.46
N GLU A 293 26.44 -13.92 22.31
CA GLU A 293 27.80 -14.28 21.87
C GLU A 293 28.43 -13.11 21.07
N TRP A 294 28.56 -11.94 21.70
CA TRP A 294 28.84 -10.66 21.06
C TRP A 294 30.07 -10.67 20.16
N ALA A 295 31.20 -11.23 20.63
CA ALA A 295 32.42 -11.26 19.84
C ALA A 295 32.29 -12.10 18.56
N LYS A 296 31.59 -13.23 18.62
CA LYS A 296 31.32 -14.06 17.44
C LYS A 296 30.29 -13.39 16.52
N ALA A 297 29.26 -12.76 17.09
CA ALA A 297 28.26 -12.02 16.35
C ALA A 297 28.89 -10.88 15.52
N ILE A 298 29.87 -10.14 16.07
CA ILE A 298 30.59 -9.09 15.32
C ILE A 298 31.25 -9.66 14.07
N GLU A 299 31.98 -10.77 14.18
CA GLU A 299 32.68 -11.36 13.03
C GLU A 299 31.69 -11.92 12.00
N ALA A 300 30.59 -12.54 12.45
CA ALA A 300 29.54 -13.03 11.58
C ALA A 300 28.80 -11.87 10.87
N PHE A 301 28.49 -10.76 11.56
CA PHE A 301 27.89 -9.57 10.92
C PHE A 301 28.84 -8.89 9.93
N LYS A 302 30.16 -8.85 10.20
CA LYS A 302 31.15 -8.35 9.22
C LYS A 302 31.17 -9.21 7.96
N ALA A 303 31.08 -10.54 8.11
CA ALA A 303 31.00 -11.45 6.96
C ALA A 303 29.72 -11.26 6.17
N SER A 304 28.58 -11.07 6.83
CA SER A 304 27.29 -10.74 6.18
C SER A 304 27.34 -9.38 5.49
N ASP A 305 27.89 -8.33 6.14
CA ASP A 305 28.06 -7.00 5.57
C ASP A 305 28.85 -7.04 4.26
N ALA A 306 29.94 -7.83 4.21
CA ALA A 306 30.75 -7.98 2.99
C ALA A 306 29.95 -8.56 1.80
N LEU A 307 28.91 -9.35 2.06
CA LEU A 307 28.04 -9.87 1.00
C LEU A 307 27.07 -8.80 0.46
N GLU A 308 26.79 -7.75 1.24
CA GLU A 308 25.87 -6.67 0.86
C GLU A 308 26.52 -5.48 0.14
N ASP A 309 27.83 -5.41 0.04
CA ASP A 309 28.55 -4.33 -0.64
C ASP A 309 28.21 -4.19 -2.13
N MET A 310 27.59 -5.23 -2.72
CA MET A 310 27.12 -5.18 -4.11
C MET A 310 25.88 -4.29 -4.33
N PHE A 311 25.17 -3.91 -3.29
CA PHE A 311 24.02 -3.00 -3.39
C PHE A 311 24.52 -1.55 -3.41
N GLY A 312 24.90 -1.06 -4.59
CA GLY A 312 25.34 0.32 -4.76
C GLY A 312 24.32 1.34 -4.22
N GLY A 313 24.83 2.42 -3.60
CA GLY A 313 24.02 3.53 -3.09
C GLY A 313 23.48 3.37 -1.68
N ARG A 314 23.51 2.19 -1.06
CA ARG A 314 23.18 2.03 0.37
C ARG A 314 24.28 2.64 1.24
N LYS A 315 23.88 3.45 2.22
CA LYS A 315 24.81 4.03 3.20
C LYS A 315 25.04 3.12 4.40
N THR A 316 24.11 2.22 4.67
CA THR A 316 24.14 1.23 5.75
C THR A 316 23.33 0.00 5.34
N ASN A 317 23.41 -1.05 6.13
CA ASN A 317 22.62 -2.26 6.03
C ASN A 317 22.37 -2.83 7.45
N PRO A 318 21.49 -3.81 7.63
CA PRO A 318 21.19 -4.35 8.96
C PRO A 318 22.41 -4.85 9.71
N SER A 319 23.38 -5.51 9.05
CA SER A 319 24.61 -5.98 9.71
C SER A 319 25.42 -4.84 10.34
N ARG A 320 25.53 -3.71 9.64
CA ARG A 320 26.25 -2.51 10.15
C ARG A 320 25.56 -1.87 11.36
N ILE A 321 24.28 -2.11 11.55
CA ILE A 321 23.57 -1.63 12.74
C ILE A 321 23.86 -2.51 13.96
N TYR A 322 24.01 -3.82 13.76
CA TYR A 322 24.23 -4.75 14.85
C TYR A 322 25.68 -4.77 15.36
N ILE A 323 26.67 -4.49 14.51
CA ILE A 323 28.09 -4.46 14.92
C ILE A 323 28.33 -3.50 16.10
N PRO A 324 27.95 -2.20 16.04
CA PRO A 324 28.11 -1.29 17.18
C PRO A 324 27.31 -1.70 18.43
N ARG A 325 26.15 -2.36 18.25
CA ARG A 325 25.37 -2.86 19.39
C ARG A 325 26.11 -3.99 20.10
N CYS A 326 26.71 -4.92 19.35
CA CYS A 326 27.53 -5.97 19.92
C CYS A 326 28.77 -5.40 20.64
N GLU A 327 29.44 -4.40 20.04
CA GLU A 327 30.59 -3.73 20.67
C GLU A 327 30.16 -3.06 21.98
N HIS A 328 29.03 -2.39 22.02
CA HIS A 328 28.47 -1.80 23.23
C HIS A 328 28.19 -2.87 24.31
N TYR A 329 27.63 -4.00 23.96
CA TYR A 329 27.29 -5.08 24.90
C TYR A 329 28.48 -5.88 25.37
N LEU A 330 29.61 -5.87 24.67
CA LEU A 330 30.88 -6.41 25.18
C LEU A 330 31.35 -5.65 26.42
N ASP A 331 31.16 -4.31 26.43
CA ASP A 331 31.57 -3.47 27.55
C ASP A 331 30.46 -3.30 28.60
N ASN A 332 29.18 -3.41 28.17
CA ASN A 332 27.99 -3.13 28.98
C ASN A 332 26.98 -4.28 28.85
N SER A 333 27.27 -5.44 29.44
CA SER A 333 26.36 -6.59 29.34
C SER A 333 24.95 -6.27 29.81
N PRO A 334 23.91 -6.63 29.03
CA PRO A 334 22.53 -6.37 29.41
C PRO A 334 21.99 -7.27 30.50
N GLY A 335 22.74 -8.34 30.87
CA GLY A 335 22.36 -9.35 31.87
C GLY A 335 21.54 -10.52 31.29
N ASP A 336 21.26 -11.50 32.13
CA ASP A 336 20.60 -12.76 31.74
C ASP A 336 19.12 -12.57 31.39
N ASP A 337 18.47 -11.55 31.95
CA ASP A 337 17.04 -11.24 31.74
C ASP A 337 16.80 -10.35 30.48
N TRP A 338 17.79 -10.20 29.61
CA TRP A 338 17.66 -9.36 28.42
C TRP A 338 16.63 -9.91 27.43
N ASP A 339 15.68 -9.04 27.05
CA ASP A 339 14.55 -9.35 26.15
C ASP A 339 14.90 -9.31 24.66
N GLY A 340 16.17 -9.12 24.29
CA GLY A 340 16.61 -8.98 22.90
C GLY A 340 16.33 -7.61 22.28
N VAL A 341 15.74 -6.68 23.03
CA VAL A 341 15.34 -5.36 22.53
C VAL A 341 16.47 -4.34 22.72
N TRP A 342 16.82 -3.65 21.64
CA TRP A 342 17.69 -2.48 21.72
C TRP A 342 16.87 -1.24 22.04
N THR A 343 17.16 -0.61 23.19
CA THR A 343 16.48 0.65 23.56
C THR A 343 17.24 1.84 22.96
N LEU A 344 16.61 2.55 22.05
CA LEU A 344 17.15 3.79 21.50
C LEU A 344 17.18 4.87 22.59
N THR A 345 18.37 5.31 22.99
CA THR A 345 18.59 6.33 24.02
C THR A 345 18.69 7.77 23.48
N SER A 346 18.66 7.93 22.15
CA SER A 346 18.69 9.25 21.48
C SER A 346 17.72 9.32 20.31
N LYS A 347 17.21 10.57 20.06
CA LYS A 347 16.38 10.89 18.88
C LYS A 347 17.22 10.96 17.62
#